data_b5727fc1e630771407d759911f97e31c
#
_entry.id   b5727fc1e630771407d759911f97e31c
#
_cell.length_a   1.000
_cell.length_b   1.000
_cell.length_c   1.000
_cell.angle_alpha   90.00
_cell.angle_beta   90.00
_cell.angle_gamma   90.00
#
_symmetry.space_group_name_H-M   'P 1'
#
loop_
_entity.id
_entity.type
_entity.pdbx_description
1 polymer ?
#
loop_
_entity_poly.entity_id
_entity_poly.type
_entity_poly.pdbx_seq_one_letter_code
_entity_poly.pdbx_strand_id
1 'polypeptide(L)'
;LSGRPVISKFSLQLRLGESTTVLGPNGAGKSTLVKLIERSLYPIVTPQSHLRLFGSSTVNLWQLRRRLGVVNSELETRFPPGISSLEVVLSGLFGSMRLGRDQSPEVWQIAATRALLERLDLIAIADQSFGQLSDGQRRRLMIARALVHAPEVLVLDEPSRALDLKACHQLLRTLRELCRSGTTVVQVTHRIDTIIPEMQRVLCLNGGTVVGDGTPAEILTTKRLSALFGTDLCVV
;
A
#
# COMPACT_ATOMS: atom_id res chain seq x y z
N LEU A 1 17.38 -16.45 10.29
CA LEU A 1 15.94 -16.45 10.53
C LEU A 1 15.61 -17.55 11.53
N SER A 2 14.98 -17.23 12.64
CA SER A 2 14.79 -18.04 13.84
C SER A 2 13.87 -19.28 13.70
N GLY A 3 13.60 -19.76 12.51
CA GLY A 3 12.77 -20.96 12.25
C GLY A 3 11.30 -20.87 12.69
N ARG A 4 10.87 -19.77 13.32
CA ARG A 4 9.46 -19.59 13.71
C ARG A 4 8.65 -18.95 12.59
N PRO A 5 7.47 -19.49 12.25
CA PRO A 5 6.59 -18.89 11.25
C PRO A 5 6.10 -17.52 11.75
N VAL A 6 6.21 -16.47 10.90
CA VAL A 6 5.70 -15.12 11.20
C VAL A 6 4.19 -15.08 11.05
N ILE A 7 3.65 -15.82 10.08
CA ILE A 7 2.22 -16.02 9.83
C ILE A 7 1.95 -17.51 9.85
N SER A 8 1.01 -17.95 10.68
CA SER A 8 0.63 -19.35 10.79
C SER A 8 -0.86 -19.48 11.06
N LYS A 9 -1.49 -20.57 10.58
CA LYS A 9 -2.93 -20.84 10.73
C LYS A 9 -3.78 -19.64 10.31
N PHE A 10 -3.42 -19.06 9.16
CA PHE A 10 -3.95 -17.80 8.66
C PHE A 10 -4.83 -18.07 7.44
N SER A 11 -6.08 -17.64 7.48
CA SER A 11 -6.98 -17.66 6.33
C SER A 11 -7.53 -16.26 6.14
N LEU A 12 -7.37 -15.72 4.93
CA LEU A 12 -7.80 -14.39 4.58
C LEU A 12 -8.27 -14.33 3.13
N GLN A 13 -9.37 -13.66 2.90
CA GLN A 13 -9.84 -13.28 1.58
C GLN A 13 -10.00 -11.76 1.51
N LEU A 14 -9.28 -11.12 0.59
CA LEU A 14 -9.50 -9.73 0.21
C LEU A 14 -10.31 -9.70 -1.09
N ARG A 15 -11.29 -8.80 -1.17
CA ARG A 15 -12.22 -8.71 -2.31
C ARG A 15 -11.96 -7.43 -3.09
N LEU A 16 -12.07 -7.52 -4.40
CA LEU A 16 -12.10 -6.34 -5.26
C LEU A 16 -13.36 -5.50 -4.94
N GLY A 17 -13.19 -4.18 -4.93
CA GLY A 17 -14.27 -3.25 -4.56
C GLY A 17 -14.48 -3.06 -3.06
N GLU A 18 -13.84 -3.88 -2.19
CA GLU A 18 -13.93 -3.77 -0.73
C GLU A 18 -12.63 -3.21 -0.16
N SER A 19 -12.55 -1.88 0.00
CA SER A 19 -11.38 -1.25 0.61
C SER A 19 -11.23 -1.69 2.07
N THR A 20 -10.04 -2.20 2.40
CA THR A 20 -9.78 -2.92 3.67
C THR A 20 -8.60 -2.33 4.40
N THR A 21 -8.74 -2.09 5.71
CA THR A 21 -7.61 -1.80 6.59
C THR A 21 -7.14 -3.06 7.30
N VAL A 22 -5.84 -3.34 7.25
CA VAL A 22 -5.18 -4.36 8.09
C VAL A 22 -4.51 -3.65 9.25
N LEU A 23 -5.11 -3.76 10.43
CA LEU A 23 -4.72 -3.10 11.66
C LEU A 23 -3.98 -4.08 12.58
N GLY A 24 -2.93 -3.63 13.26
CA GLY A 24 -2.27 -4.46 14.26
C GLY A 24 -0.99 -3.86 14.80
N PRO A 25 -0.49 -4.32 15.95
CA PRO A 25 0.74 -3.83 16.55
C PRO A 25 1.96 -4.12 15.68
N ASN A 26 3.10 -3.52 16.03
CA ASN A 26 4.38 -3.83 15.38
C ASN A 26 4.74 -5.31 15.62
N GLY A 27 5.28 -5.98 14.60
CA GLY A 27 5.60 -7.41 14.68
C GLY A 27 4.41 -8.36 14.46
N ALA A 28 3.18 -7.86 14.24
CA ALA A 28 1.98 -8.69 14.03
C ALA A 28 2.00 -9.50 12.72
N GLY A 29 2.96 -9.27 11.80
CA GLY A 29 3.04 -9.94 10.50
C GLY A 29 2.49 -9.12 9.32
N LYS A 30 2.13 -7.86 9.53
CA LYS A 30 1.51 -6.98 8.52
C LYS A 30 2.37 -6.85 7.25
N SER A 31 3.64 -6.44 7.36
CA SER A 31 4.53 -6.30 6.20
C SER A 31 4.85 -7.65 5.55
N THR A 32 4.80 -8.76 6.31
CA THR A 32 4.90 -10.11 5.74
C THR A 32 3.70 -10.42 4.85
N LEU A 33 2.49 -10.02 5.26
CA LEU A 33 1.29 -10.14 4.44
C LEU A 33 1.44 -9.34 3.14
N VAL A 34 1.92 -8.09 3.21
CA VAL A 34 2.18 -7.27 2.00
C VAL A 34 3.17 -7.98 1.08
N LYS A 35 4.29 -8.48 1.62
CA LYS A 35 5.31 -9.22 0.86
C LYS A 35 4.77 -10.51 0.20
N LEU A 36 3.80 -11.17 0.81
CA LEU A 36 3.09 -12.31 0.19
C LEU A 36 2.18 -11.86 -0.96
N ILE A 37 1.46 -10.74 -0.79
CA ILE A 37 0.58 -10.17 -1.83
C ILE A 37 1.40 -9.72 -3.06
N GLU A 38 2.53 -9.04 -2.85
CA GLU A 38 3.41 -8.58 -3.94
C GLU A 38 4.32 -9.66 -4.53
N ARG A 39 4.26 -10.90 -3.98
CA ARG A 39 5.10 -12.04 -4.38
C ARG A 39 6.61 -11.82 -4.20
N SER A 40 7.03 -10.97 -3.26
CA SER A 40 8.43 -10.89 -2.81
C SER A 40 8.77 -11.95 -1.75
N LEU A 41 7.74 -12.52 -1.10
CA LEU A 41 7.81 -13.71 -0.27
C LEU A 41 6.81 -14.77 -0.76
N TYR A 42 7.17 -16.03 -0.52
CA TYR A 42 6.32 -17.17 -0.82
C TYR A 42 5.98 -17.94 0.46
N PRO A 43 4.74 -18.46 0.59
CA PRO A 43 4.39 -19.30 1.71
C PRO A 43 5.18 -20.62 1.67
N ILE A 44 5.45 -21.20 2.84
CA ILE A 44 5.94 -22.57 2.92
C ILE A 44 4.82 -23.48 2.40
N VAL A 45 5.15 -24.30 1.40
CA VAL A 45 4.17 -25.17 0.76
C VAL A 45 3.85 -26.32 1.70
N THR A 46 2.59 -26.42 2.09
CA THR A 46 2.00 -27.58 2.80
C THR A 46 0.71 -27.98 2.09
N PRO A 47 0.18 -29.20 2.26
CA PRO A 47 -1.07 -29.62 1.61
C PRO A 47 -2.26 -28.69 1.86
N GLN A 48 -2.27 -27.98 3.02
CA GLN A 48 -3.34 -27.06 3.39
C GLN A 48 -3.03 -25.61 3.05
N SER A 49 -1.78 -25.25 2.68
CA SER A 49 -1.43 -23.86 2.37
C SER A 49 -1.65 -23.54 0.90
N HIS A 50 -2.40 -22.48 0.63
CA HIS A 50 -2.57 -21.95 -0.71
C HIS A 50 -2.62 -20.43 -0.68
N LEU A 51 -2.08 -19.82 -1.71
CA LEU A 51 -2.18 -18.38 -1.95
C LEU A 51 -2.65 -18.16 -3.38
N ARG A 52 -3.83 -17.55 -3.52
CA ARG A 52 -4.38 -17.16 -4.81
C ARG A 52 -4.43 -15.64 -4.90
N LEU A 53 -3.97 -15.09 -6.00
CA LEU A 53 -4.08 -13.67 -6.31
C LEU A 53 -4.92 -13.53 -7.58
N PHE A 54 -5.97 -12.71 -7.50
CA PHE A 54 -6.95 -12.55 -8.59
C PHE A 54 -7.50 -13.89 -9.09
N GLY A 55 -7.74 -14.83 -8.16
CA GLY A 55 -8.29 -16.16 -8.45
C GLY A 55 -7.27 -17.22 -8.89
N SER A 56 -6.02 -16.84 -9.20
CA SER A 56 -4.98 -17.76 -9.69
C SER A 56 -3.92 -18.07 -8.62
N SER A 57 -3.51 -19.34 -8.52
CA SER A 57 -2.37 -19.80 -7.73
C SER A 57 -1.05 -19.56 -8.47
N THR A 58 -1.07 -19.61 -9.80
CA THR A 58 0.08 -19.34 -10.67
C THR A 58 -0.04 -17.92 -11.20
N VAL A 59 0.95 -17.08 -10.91
CA VAL A 59 0.89 -15.65 -11.22
C VAL A 59 2.06 -15.27 -12.11
N ASN A 60 1.77 -14.69 -13.27
CA ASN A 60 2.75 -13.95 -14.05
C ASN A 60 3.00 -12.61 -13.35
N LEU A 61 4.24 -12.36 -12.91
CA LEU A 61 4.60 -11.15 -12.16
C LEU A 61 4.35 -9.84 -12.94
N TRP A 62 4.49 -9.87 -14.26
CA TRP A 62 4.17 -8.72 -15.11
C TRP A 62 2.68 -8.39 -15.08
N GLN A 63 1.84 -9.42 -15.23
CA GLN A 63 0.38 -9.25 -15.14
C GLN A 63 -0.06 -8.82 -13.74
N LEU A 64 0.56 -9.38 -12.68
CA LEU A 64 0.28 -8.99 -11.32
C LEU A 64 0.59 -7.51 -11.10
N ARG A 65 1.77 -7.04 -11.51
CA ARG A 65 2.21 -5.65 -11.35
C ARG A 65 1.35 -4.64 -12.09
N ARG A 66 0.66 -5.04 -13.16
CA ARG A 66 -0.29 -4.18 -13.87
C ARG A 66 -1.63 -4.05 -13.13
N ARG A 67 -2.00 -5.04 -12.32
CA ARG A 67 -3.26 -5.06 -11.56
C ARG A 67 -3.09 -4.62 -10.12
N LEU A 68 -1.86 -4.63 -9.62
CA LEU A 68 -1.52 -4.37 -8.21
C LEU A 68 -0.47 -3.27 -8.10
N GLY A 69 -0.85 -2.14 -7.52
CA GLY A 69 0.07 -1.11 -7.07
C GLY A 69 0.48 -1.38 -5.63
N VAL A 70 1.77 -1.32 -5.31
CA VAL A 70 2.27 -1.48 -3.94
C VAL A 70 3.15 -0.30 -3.57
N VAL A 71 2.89 0.26 -2.40
CA VAL A 71 3.69 1.33 -1.81
C VAL A 71 4.21 0.87 -0.46
N ASN A 72 5.51 0.77 -0.33
CA ASN A 72 6.20 0.48 0.92
C ASN A 72 7.41 1.41 1.09
N SER A 73 7.89 1.58 2.32
CA SER A 73 9.02 2.47 2.61
C SER A 73 10.36 1.96 2.07
N GLU A 74 10.52 0.66 1.87
CA GLU A 74 11.76 0.08 1.31
C GLU A 74 11.97 0.53 -0.15
N LEU A 75 10.89 0.79 -0.89
CA LEU A 75 10.96 1.22 -2.27
C LEU A 75 11.51 2.65 -2.41
N GLU A 76 11.15 3.54 -1.49
CA GLU A 76 11.58 4.95 -1.52
C GLU A 76 13.11 5.10 -1.44
N THR A 77 13.76 4.27 -0.62
CA THR A 77 15.20 4.34 -0.41
C THR A 77 16.04 3.88 -1.60
N ARG A 78 15.41 3.27 -2.60
CA ARG A 78 16.09 2.73 -3.78
C ARG A 78 16.25 3.74 -4.92
N PHE A 79 15.54 4.88 -4.86
CA PHE A 79 15.62 5.87 -5.92
C PHE A 79 16.86 6.75 -5.78
N PRO A 80 17.58 7.01 -6.90
CA PRO A 80 18.67 7.98 -6.90
C PRO A 80 18.13 9.37 -6.54
N PRO A 81 18.84 10.15 -5.68
CA PRO A 81 18.35 11.45 -5.23
C PRO A 81 18.19 12.48 -6.36
N GLY A 82 18.95 12.36 -7.44
CA GLY A 82 18.92 13.28 -8.58
C GLY A 82 17.87 12.96 -9.67
N ILE A 83 17.13 11.84 -9.55
CA ILE A 83 16.07 11.52 -10.52
C ILE A 83 14.90 12.50 -10.41
N SER A 84 14.30 12.92 -11.53
CA SER A 84 13.13 13.79 -11.50
C SER A 84 11.87 13.06 -10.98
N SER A 85 10.97 13.80 -10.36
CA SER A 85 9.69 13.25 -9.88
C SER A 85 8.87 12.63 -11.01
N LEU A 86 8.86 13.24 -12.18
CA LEU A 86 8.19 12.69 -13.36
C LEU A 86 8.80 11.34 -13.77
N GLU A 87 10.12 11.24 -13.80
CA GLU A 87 10.81 9.99 -14.16
C GLU A 87 10.55 8.90 -13.12
N VAL A 88 10.50 9.24 -11.81
CA VAL A 88 10.11 8.29 -10.76
C VAL A 88 8.74 7.68 -11.07
N VAL A 89 7.75 8.49 -11.44
CA VAL A 89 6.40 7.99 -11.75
C VAL A 89 6.40 7.18 -13.03
N LEU A 90 7.02 7.69 -14.10
CA LEU A 90 7.16 6.98 -15.39
C LEU A 90 7.83 5.61 -15.24
N SER A 91 8.82 5.50 -14.37
CA SER A 91 9.52 4.21 -14.11
C SER A 91 8.56 3.12 -13.60
N GLY A 92 7.42 3.51 -13.03
CA GLY A 92 6.35 2.59 -12.62
C GLY A 92 5.76 1.79 -13.78
N LEU A 93 5.63 2.39 -14.97
CA LEU A 93 5.14 1.72 -16.18
C LEU A 93 6.03 0.54 -16.59
N PHE A 94 7.31 0.64 -16.31
CA PHE A 94 8.33 -0.36 -16.68
C PHE A 94 8.72 -1.28 -15.52
N GLY A 95 8.16 -1.06 -14.32
CA GLY A 95 8.53 -1.82 -13.13
C GLY A 95 9.99 -1.65 -12.69
N SER A 96 10.63 -0.54 -13.08
CA SER A 96 12.05 -0.22 -12.86
C SER A 96 12.22 0.91 -11.84
N MET A 97 13.47 1.16 -11.38
CA MET A 97 13.80 2.26 -10.46
C MET A 97 14.20 3.55 -11.21
N ARG A 98 14.47 3.44 -12.49
CA ARG A 98 14.78 4.53 -13.42
C ARG A 98 14.52 4.04 -14.82
N LEU A 99 14.36 4.95 -15.75
CA LEU A 99 14.26 4.59 -17.15
C LEU A 99 15.62 4.05 -17.65
N GLY A 100 15.61 2.85 -18.19
CA GLY A 100 16.76 2.25 -18.85
C GLY A 100 17.00 2.86 -20.24
N ARG A 101 18.18 2.58 -20.84
CA ARG A 101 18.51 3.09 -22.19
C ARG A 101 17.51 2.66 -23.26
N ASP A 102 16.90 1.48 -23.08
CA ASP A 102 15.92 0.90 -24.02
C ASP A 102 14.46 1.19 -23.59
N GLN A 103 14.25 2.01 -22.55
CA GLN A 103 12.95 2.39 -22.02
C GLN A 103 12.70 3.86 -22.33
N SER A 104 12.10 4.12 -23.47
CA SER A 104 11.67 5.47 -23.87
C SER A 104 10.14 5.56 -23.73
N PRO A 105 9.64 6.33 -22.75
CA PRO A 105 8.20 6.55 -22.62
C PRO A 105 7.65 7.23 -23.87
N GLU A 106 6.51 6.76 -24.34
CA GLU A 106 5.81 7.39 -25.44
C GLU A 106 5.18 8.71 -25.00
N VAL A 107 4.93 9.61 -25.96
CA VAL A 107 4.37 10.95 -25.69
C VAL A 107 3.07 10.88 -24.89
N TRP A 108 2.18 9.93 -25.23
CA TRP A 108 0.92 9.74 -24.51
C TRP A 108 1.12 9.25 -23.06
N GLN A 109 2.18 8.44 -22.78
CA GLN A 109 2.50 8.00 -21.43
C GLN A 109 2.98 9.18 -20.56
N ILE A 110 3.78 10.06 -21.12
CA ILE A 110 4.24 11.29 -20.45
C ILE A 110 3.03 12.19 -20.15
N ALA A 111 2.15 12.38 -21.13
CA ALA A 111 0.93 13.20 -20.96
C ALA A 111 0.01 12.60 -19.88
N ALA A 112 -0.25 11.30 -19.91
CA ALA A 112 -1.06 10.61 -18.91
C ALA A 112 -0.44 10.68 -17.50
N THR A 113 0.89 10.57 -17.41
CA THR A 113 1.61 10.72 -16.14
C THR A 113 1.50 12.14 -15.57
N ARG A 114 1.63 13.16 -16.41
CA ARG A 114 1.43 14.57 -15.99
C ARG A 114 -0.01 14.81 -15.52
N ALA A 115 -1.01 14.29 -16.23
CA ALA A 115 -2.42 14.38 -15.81
C ALA A 115 -2.66 13.65 -14.46
N LEU A 116 -2.01 12.52 -14.22
CA LEU A 116 -2.06 11.84 -12.92
C LEU A 116 -1.43 12.69 -11.82
N LEU A 117 -0.27 13.30 -12.06
CA LEU A 117 0.38 14.20 -11.11
C LEU A 117 -0.47 15.42 -10.81
N GLU A 118 -1.16 15.99 -11.80
CA GLU A 118 -2.10 17.09 -11.62
C GLU A 118 -3.28 16.69 -10.74
N ARG A 119 -3.91 15.54 -11.01
CA ARG A 119 -5.00 14.99 -10.19
C ARG A 119 -4.60 14.76 -8.72
N LEU A 120 -3.33 14.47 -8.46
CA LEU A 120 -2.79 14.24 -7.13
C LEU A 120 -2.15 15.48 -6.48
N ASP A 121 -2.31 16.66 -7.05
CA ASP A 121 -1.68 17.91 -6.60
C ASP A 121 -0.13 17.80 -6.49
N LEU A 122 0.50 17.14 -7.46
CA LEU A 122 1.95 16.91 -7.51
C LEU A 122 2.61 17.50 -8.75
N ILE A 123 1.86 18.12 -9.65
CA ILE A 123 2.40 18.65 -10.93
C ILE A 123 3.48 19.70 -10.72
N ALA A 124 3.36 20.52 -9.67
CA ALA A 124 4.33 21.56 -9.35
C ALA A 124 5.72 21.03 -8.97
N ILE A 125 5.82 19.74 -8.61
CA ILE A 125 7.09 19.10 -8.27
C ILE A 125 7.57 18.13 -9.36
N ALA A 126 6.88 18.02 -10.49
CA ALA A 126 7.18 17.06 -11.55
C ALA A 126 8.64 17.06 -12.00
N ASP A 127 9.21 18.24 -12.14
CA ASP A 127 10.58 18.43 -12.62
C ASP A 127 11.63 18.56 -11.47
N GLN A 128 11.17 18.54 -10.20
CA GLN A 128 12.07 18.54 -9.04
C GLN A 128 12.74 17.18 -8.82
N SER A 129 13.98 17.22 -8.33
CA SER A 129 14.72 16.02 -7.96
C SER A 129 14.08 15.33 -6.75
N PHE A 130 13.99 13.99 -6.79
CA PHE A 130 13.39 13.16 -5.72
C PHE A 130 14.02 13.42 -4.35
N GLY A 131 15.34 13.64 -4.30
CA GLY A 131 16.07 13.93 -3.07
C GLY A 131 15.70 15.27 -2.40
N GLN A 132 15.14 16.23 -3.15
CA GLN A 132 14.73 17.55 -2.65
C GLN A 132 13.30 17.55 -2.09
N LEU A 133 12.53 16.47 -2.29
CA LEU A 133 11.16 16.39 -1.84
C LEU A 133 11.07 16.16 -0.33
N SER A 134 10.04 16.73 0.31
CA SER A 134 9.65 16.36 1.67
C SER A 134 9.16 14.91 1.75
N ASP A 135 9.17 14.30 2.93
CA ASP A 135 8.70 12.92 3.12
C ASP A 135 7.25 12.75 2.68
N GLY A 136 6.39 13.75 2.94
CA GLY A 136 5.00 13.74 2.47
C GLY A 136 4.87 13.80 0.95
N GLN A 137 5.71 14.61 0.28
CA GLN A 137 5.75 14.67 -1.18
C GLN A 137 6.27 13.35 -1.77
N ARG A 138 7.34 12.78 -1.21
CA ARG A 138 7.86 11.47 -1.63
C ARG A 138 6.79 10.39 -1.50
N ARG A 139 6.09 10.33 -0.36
CA ARG A 139 5.04 9.34 -0.14
C ARG A 139 3.91 9.45 -1.16
N ARG A 140 3.41 10.65 -1.43
CA ARG A 140 2.38 10.86 -2.46
C ARG A 140 2.90 10.58 -3.87
N LEU A 141 4.17 10.87 -4.14
CA LEU A 141 4.80 10.54 -5.42
C LEU A 141 4.91 9.02 -5.62
N MET A 142 5.22 8.25 -4.56
CA MET A 142 5.22 6.79 -4.60
C MET A 142 3.81 6.22 -4.87
N ILE A 143 2.77 6.86 -4.36
CA ILE A 143 1.38 6.51 -4.70
C ILE A 143 1.12 6.81 -6.18
N ALA A 144 1.51 7.98 -6.70
CA ALA A 144 1.40 8.29 -8.12
C ALA A 144 2.10 7.24 -8.99
N ARG A 145 3.31 6.85 -8.61
CA ARG A 145 4.07 5.79 -9.28
C ARG A 145 3.34 4.44 -9.28
N ALA A 146 2.73 4.08 -8.16
CA ALA A 146 1.95 2.83 -8.07
C ALA A 146 0.64 2.87 -8.87
N LEU A 147 0.11 4.07 -9.15
CA LEU A 147 -1.13 4.30 -9.89
C LEU A 147 -0.93 4.51 -11.39
N VAL A 148 0.30 4.72 -11.88
CA VAL A 148 0.57 5.12 -13.26
C VAL A 148 0.07 4.13 -14.31
N HIS A 149 -0.07 2.86 -13.95
CA HIS A 149 -0.63 1.81 -14.79
C HIS A 149 -2.10 1.47 -14.48
N ALA A 150 -2.80 2.33 -13.71
CA ALA A 150 -4.20 2.19 -13.32
C ALA A 150 -4.54 0.82 -12.70
N PRO A 151 -3.90 0.42 -11.59
CA PRO A 151 -4.12 -0.89 -10.98
C PRO A 151 -5.53 -1.01 -10.40
N GLU A 152 -6.07 -2.23 -10.34
CA GLU A 152 -7.34 -2.54 -9.69
C GLU A 152 -7.26 -2.43 -8.16
N VAL A 153 -6.07 -2.72 -7.61
CA VAL A 153 -5.81 -2.73 -6.16
C VAL A 153 -4.55 -1.93 -5.86
N LEU A 154 -4.65 -1.06 -4.86
CA LEU A 154 -3.52 -0.34 -4.28
C LEU A 154 -3.27 -0.83 -2.85
N VAL A 155 -2.10 -1.41 -2.60
CA VAL A 155 -1.65 -1.86 -1.27
C VAL A 155 -0.65 -0.85 -0.71
N LEU A 156 -0.89 -0.40 0.51
CA LEU A 156 -0.10 0.62 1.20
C LEU A 156 0.41 0.07 2.53
N ASP A 157 1.73 -0.09 2.69
CA ASP A 157 2.33 -0.53 3.94
C ASP A 157 2.81 0.68 4.76
N GLU A 158 2.13 0.94 5.88
CA GLU A 158 2.37 2.06 6.80
C GLU A 158 2.48 3.43 6.08
N PRO A 159 1.49 3.83 5.26
CA PRO A 159 1.63 4.97 4.37
C PRO A 159 1.78 6.32 5.09
N SER A 160 1.32 6.44 6.34
CA SER A 160 1.40 7.65 7.16
C SER A 160 2.61 7.69 8.10
N ARG A 161 3.49 6.68 8.04
CA ARG A 161 4.68 6.63 8.91
C ARG A 161 5.59 7.82 8.66
N ALA A 162 6.05 8.46 9.75
CA ALA A 162 6.96 9.61 9.76
C ALA A 162 6.42 10.89 9.07
N LEU A 163 5.12 10.94 8.74
CA LEU A 163 4.50 12.15 8.20
C LEU A 163 4.06 13.10 9.31
N ASP A 164 4.27 14.39 9.11
CA ASP A 164 3.66 15.43 9.92
C ASP A 164 2.13 15.47 9.72
N LEU A 165 1.43 16.25 10.53
CA LEU A 165 -0.03 16.35 10.50
C LEU A 165 -0.56 16.81 9.14
N LYS A 166 0.09 17.80 8.52
CA LYS A 166 -0.31 18.35 7.22
C LYS A 166 -0.15 17.32 6.11
N ALA A 167 1.02 16.66 6.04
CA ALA A 167 1.30 15.63 5.04
C ALA A 167 0.41 14.41 5.23
N CYS A 168 0.13 14.02 6.48
CA CYS A 168 -0.80 12.94 6.82
C CYS A 168 -2.21 13.27 6.32
N HIS A 169 -2.73 14.48 6.59
CA HIS A 169 -4.04 14.92 6.13
C HIS A 169 -4.15 14.90 4.60
N GLN A 170 -3.12 15.40 3.88
CA GLN A 170 -3.07 15.35 2.42
C GLN A 170 -3.07 13.91 1.89
N LEU A 171 -2.32 13.00 2.52
CA LEU A 171 -2.32 11.59 2.19
C LEU A 171 -3.71 10.98 2.34
N LEU A 172 -4.37 11.18 3.49
CA LEU A 172 -5.70 10.64 3.75
C LEU A 172 -6.73 11.17 2.76
N ARG A 173 -6.67 12.44 2.40
CA ARG A 173 -7.50 13.03 1.33
C ARG A 173 -7.30 12.29 0.00
N THR A 174 -6.05 12.07 -0.41
CA THR A 174 -5.74 11.30 -1.63
C THR A 174 -6.33 9.89 -1.57
N LEU A 175 -6.20 9.18 -0.43
CA LEU A 175 -6.75 7.83 -0.29
C LEU A 175 -8.29 7.82 -0.38
N ARG A 176 -8.96 8.81 0.21
CA ARG A 176 -10.42 8.97 0.11
C ARG A 176 -10.86 9.15 -1.34
N GLU A 177 -10.18 10.02 -2.09
CA GLU A 177 -10.46 10.25 -3.52
C GLU A 177 -10.26 8.99 -4.35
N LEU A 178 -9.22 8.19 -4.07
CA LEU A 178 -8.97 6.91 -4.73
C LEU A 178 -10.08 5.89 -4.44
N CYS A 179 -10.48 5.73 -3.18
CA CYS A 179 -11.59 4.84 -2.84
C CYS A 179 -12.89 5.26 -3.55
N ARG A 180 -13.20 6.56 -3.57
CA ARG A 180 -14.41 7.11 -4.23
C ARG A 180 -14.37 6.95 -5.75
N SER A 181 -13.18 6.94 -6.35
CA SER A 181 -13.01 6.69 -7.80
C SER A 181 -13.02 5.21 -8.18
N GLY A 182 -13.27 4.29 -7.22
CA GLY A 182 -13.40 2.86 -7.47
C GLY A 182 -12.10 2.05 -7.36
N THR A 183 -10.98 2.68 -6.97
CA THR A 183 -9.75 1.92 -6.69
C THR A 183 -9.92 1.16 -5.38
N THR A 184 -9.68 -0.15 -5.40
CA THR A 184 -9.66 -0.95 -4.15
C THR A 184 -8.39 -0.65 -3.37
N VAL A 185 -8.54 -0.14 -2.15
CA VAL A 185 -7.39 0.21 -1.29
C VAL A 185 -7.24 -0.81 -0.17
N VAL A 186 -6.05 -1.37 -0.02
CA VAL A 186 -5.65 -2.18 1.12
C VAL A 186 -4.60 -1.41 1.91
N GLN A 187 -5.02 -0.80 3.01
CA GLN A 187 -4.15 -0.05 3.91
C GLN A 187 -3.68 -0.93 5.05
N VAL A 188 -2.38 -1.05 5.23
CA VAL A 188 -1.76 -1.77 6.34
C VAL A 188 -1.18 -0.75 7.31
N THR A 189 -1.62 -0.75 8.58
CA THR A 189 -1.22 0.27 9.55
C THR A 189 -1.32 -0.24 10.99
N HIS A 190 -0.63 0.44 11.91
CA HIS A 190 -0.83 0.33 13.35
C HIS A 190 -1.55 1.56 13.94
N ARG A 191 -1.86 2.57 13.09
CA ARG A 191 -2.45 3.85 13.48
C ARG A 191 -3.94 3.87 13.19
N ILE A 192 -4.74 4.00 14.23
CA ILE A 192 -6.21 4.01 14.16
C ILE A 192 -6.71 5.32 13.53
N ASP A 193 -6.04 6.43 13.86
CA ASP A 193 -6.37 7.79 13.39
C ASP A 193 -6.19 7.99 11.88
N THR A 194 -5.59 7.03 11.19
CA THR A 194 -5.40 7.07 9.73
C THR A 194 -6.40 6.22 8.94
N ILE A 195 -7.35 5.58 9.63
CA ILE A 195 -8.40 4.79 9.00
C ILE A 195 -9.46 5.77 8.47
N ILE A 196 -9.63 5.82 7.15
CA ILE A 196 -10.57 6.71 6.50
C ILE A 196 -11.99 6.12 6.49
N PRO A 197 -13.05 6.96 6.46
CA PRO A 197 -14.44 6.49 6.44
C PRO A 197 -14.81 5.61 5.24
N GLU A 198 -14.07 5.71 4.16
CA GLU A 198 -14.28 4.92 2.95
C GLU A 198 -13.79 3.45 3.08
N MET A 199 -13.10 3.09 4.17
CA MET A 199 -12.77 1.69 4.46
C MET A 199 -14.03 0.93 4.86
N GLN A 200 -14.29 -0.15 4.18
CA GLN A 200 -15.50 -0.97 4.38
C GLN A 200 -15.25 -2.12 5.34
N ARG A 201 -13.99 -2.52 5.51
CA ARG A 201 -13.58 -3.64 6.34
C ARG A 201 -12.30 -3.34 7.13
N VAL A 202 -12.26 -3.83 8.35
CA VAL A 202 -11.06 -3.78 9.21
C VAL A 202 -10.71 -5.19 9.64
N LEU A 203 -9.47 -5.59 9.34
CA LEU A 203 -8.86 -6.85 9.76
C LEU A 203 -7.86 -6.57 10.87
N CYS A 204 -8.02 -7.21 12.02
CA CYS A 204 -7.06 -7.13 13.10
C CYS A 204 -6.07 -8.29 13.02
N LEU A 205 -4.79 -7.97 12.91
CA LEU A 205 -3.70 -8.93 12.86
C LEU A 205 -2.88 -8.85 14.15
N ASN A 206 -2.68 -9.97 14.83
CA ASN A 206 -1.81 -10.06 16.00
C ASN A 206 -1.12 -11.42 16.03
N GLY A 207 0.19 -11.44 16.32
CA GLY A 207 0.98 -12.66 16.41
C GLY A 207 0.89 -13.57 15.17
N GLY A 208 0.75 -12.98 13.98
CA GLY A 208 0.66 -13.73 12.71
C GLY A 208 -0.70 -14.39 12.45
N THR A 209 -1.74 -14.05 13.22
CA THR A 209 -3.10 -14.56 13.06
C THR A 209 -4.13 -13.43 12.95
N VAL A 210 -5.26 -13.69 12.28
CA VAL A 210 -6.40 -12.77 12.28
C VAL A 210 -7.16 -12.95 13.59
N VAL A 211 -7.24 -11.86 14.39
CA VAL A 211 -7.93 -11.84 15.69
C VAL A 211 -9.22 -11.03 15.66
N GLY A 212 -9.50 -10.36 14.55
CA GLY A 212 -10.75 -9.62 14.31
C GLY A 212 -10.94 -9.37 12.83
N ASP A 213 -12.17 -9.43 12.36
CA ASP A 213 -12.58 -9.21 10.98
C ASP A 213 -14.01 -8.69 10.98
N GLY A 214 -14.27 -7.54 10.39
CA GLY A 214 -15.60 -6.94 10.35
C GLY A 214 -15.60 -5.51 9.84
N THR A 215 -16.72 -4.86 9.94
CA THR A 215 -16.87 -3.44 9.59
C THR A 215 -16.10 -2.54 10.56
N PRO A 216 -15.72 -1.31 10.15
CA PRO A 216 -15.12 -0.35 11.07
C PRO A 216 -15.89 -0.17 12.38
N ALA A 217 -17.22 -0.08 12.31
CA ALA A 217 -18.06 0.09 13.50
C ALA A 217 -18.00 -1.10 14.48
N GLU A 218 -17.85 -2.32 13.97
CA GLU A 218 -17.73 -3.52 14.79
C GLU A 218 -16.35 -3.68 15.41
N ILE A 219 -15.30 -3.26 14.70
CA ILE A 219 -13.90 -3.50 15.09
C ILE A 219 -13.31 -2.34 15.90
N LEU A 220 -13.59 -1.08 15.52
CA LEU A 220 -12.98 0.09 16.14
C LEU A 220 -13.70 0.46 17.45
N THR A 221 -13.78 -0.48 18.38
CA THR A 221 -14.37 -0.29 19.71
C THR A 221 -13.28 -0.29 20.78
N THR A 222 -13.48 0.47 21.86
CA THR A 222 -12.56 0.53 23.01
C THR A 222 -12.09 -0.85 23.44
N LYS A 223 -13.03 -1.79 23.65
CA LYS A 223 -12.73 -3.15 24.11
C LYS A 223 -11.80 -3.93 23.15
N ARG A 224 -12.12 -3.92 21.84
CA ARG A 224 -11.35 -4.68 20.84
C ARG A 224 -9.98 -4.06 20.60
N LEU A 225 -9.90 -2.73 20.57
CA LEU A 225 -8.63 -2.04 20.35
C LEU A 225 -7.72 -2.16 21.56
N SER A 226 -8.25 -2.06 22.79
CA SER A 226 -7.46 -2.30 24.00
C SER A 226 -6.91 -3.73 24.04
N ALA A 227 -7.69 -4.74 23.66
CA ALA A 227 -7.22 -6.12 23.56
C ALA A 227 -6.19 -6.31 22.45
N LEU A 228 -6.36 -5.65 21.27
CA LEU A 228 -5.43 -5.77 20.15
C LEU A 228 -4.05 -5.18 20.46
N PHE A 229 -4.02 -4.01 21.10
CA PHE A 229 -2.77 -3.28 21.39
C PHE A 229 -2.20 -3.57 22.78
N GLY A 230 -2.92 -4.31 23.63
CA GLY A 230 -2.48 -4.65 24.99
C GLY A 230 -2.35 -3.43 25.91
N THR A 231 -3.18 -2.40 25.70
CA THR A 231 -3.18 -1.16 26.49
C THR A 231 -4.60 -0.61 26.57
N ASP A 232 -4.90 0.11 27.65
CA ASP A 232 -6.20 0.77 27.81
C ASP A 232 -6.32 1.93 26.82
N LEU A 233 -7.28 1.81 25.90
CA LEU A 233 -7.61 2.82 24.91
C LEU A 233 -9.05 3.29 25.16
N CYS A 234 -9.33 4.55 24.86
CA CYS A 234 -10.67 5.09 24.82
C CYS A 234 -10.97 5.56 23.39
N VAL A 235 -12.01 5.01 22.79
CA VAL A 235 -12.54 5.46 21.50
C VAL A 235 -13.69 6.39 21.78
N VAL A 236 -13.55 7.62 21.35
CA VAL A 236 -14.57 8.69 21.49
C VAL A 236 -15.32 8.87 20.18
#